data_e18997da75fe8cdacee2666590ad90ad
#
_entry.id   e18997da75fe8cdacee2666590ad90ad
#
_cell.length_a   1.000
_cell.length_b   1.000
_cell.length_c   1.000
_cell.angle_alpha   90.00
_cell.angle_beta   90.00
_cell.angle_gamma   90.00
#
_symmetry.space_group_name_H-M   'P 1'
#
loop_
_entity.id
_entity.type
_entity.pdbx_description
1 polymer ?
#
loop_
_entity_poly.entity_id
_entity_poly.type
_entity_poly.pdbx_seq_one_letter_code
_entity_poly.pdbx_strand_id
1 'polypeptide(L)'
;LPICSIPDGIAGARTHRALLPYYTGFVTRTIRAGDTFSALARQYGTSVDAIALANPYLDPERLPLGRALTIPLPFSVTPADIPYSSALIGYVVRGLAARYPMLAVGEFGRSVLGRPLWYLTLGSGPKLVFYNAAHHANEWITTPLLLTFCEQLCARLGDGGDMEGQNIRDLLSRVTLVLAPAVDPDGIDLVTGALDAETTAAAKALAENYPDIPFPSG
;
A
#
# COMPACT_ATOMS: atom_id res chain seq x y z
N LEU A 1 12.69 14.85 11.94
CA LEU A 1 12.40 16.14 11.30
C LEU A 1 11.26 16.81 12.03
N PRO A 2 11.34 18.09 12.45
CA PRO A 2 10.20 18.78 13.05
C PRO A 2 9.09 18.92 12.00
N ILE A 3 7.94 18.31 12.25
CA ILE A 3 6.77 18.34 11.39
C ILE A 3 6.19 19.76 11.35
N CYS A 4 6.31 20.51 12.45
CA CYS A 4 5.92 21.91 12.58
C CYS A 4 6.97 22.71 13.35
N SER A 5 7.20 23.97 12.95
CA SER A 5 8.05 24.90 13.68
C SER A 5 7.38 25.44 14.96
N ILE A 6 6.05 25.48 14.99
CA ILE A 6 5.22 25.83 16.15
C ILE A 6 4.00 24.89 16.14
N PRO A 7 3.79 24.06 17.18
CA PRO A 7 2.61 23.22 17.29
C PRO A 7 1.35 24.09 17.53
N ASP A 8 0.40 24.01 16.61
CA ASP A 8 -0.89 24.70 16.69
C ASP A 8 -2.07 23.78 17.06
N GLY A 9 -1.75 22.47 17.26
CA GLY A 9 -2.75 21.45 17.55
C GLY A 9 -3.60 21.01 16.34
N ILE A 10 -3.31 21.54 15.13
CA ILE A 10 -4.10 21.27 13.93
C ILE A 10 -3.28 20.46 12.94
N ALA A 11 -3.80 19.27 12.56
CA ALA A 11 -3.22 18.47 11.49
C ALA A 11 -3.63 19.01 10.11
N GLY A 12 -3.07 20.15 9.73
CA GLY A 12 -3.32 20.78 8.43
C GLY A 12 -2.54 20.15 7.26
N ALA A 13 -2.68 20.71 6.06
CA ALA A 13 -2.05 20.20 4.83
C ALA A 13 -0.52 20.06 4.93
N ARG A 14 0.17 20.90 5.71
CA ARG A 14 1.63 20.80 5.94
C ARG A 14 1.97 19.54 6.75
N THR A 15 1.21 19.25 7.79
CA THR A 15 1.36 18.07 8.63
C THR A 15 1.12 16.81 7.81
N HIS A 16 0.01 16.76 7.06
CA HIS A 16 -0.29 15.63 6.17
C HIS A 16 0.82 15.39 5.13
N ARG A 17 1.33 16.45 4.51
CA ARG A 17 2.45 16.32 3.56
C ARG A 17 3.72 15.77 4.21
N ALA A 18 4.02 16.17 5.44
CA ALA A 18 5.18 15.68 6.17
C ALA A 18 5.02 14.22 6.61
N LEU A 19 3.78 13.77 6.87
CA LEU A 19 3.48 12.39 7.26
C LEU A 19 3.35 11.44 6.05
N LEU A 20 3.10 11.97 4.86
CA LEU A 20 2.86 11.15 3.66
C LEU A 20 3.93 10.07 3.41
N PRO A 21 5.25 10.34 3.55
CA PRO A 21 6.27 9.31 3.39
C PRO A 21 6.14 8.15 4.39
N TYR A 22 5.62 8.41 5.57
CA TYR A 22 5.43 7.38 6.61
C TYR A 22 4.20 6.49 6.32
N TYR A 23 3.18 7.03 5.66
CA TYR A 23 2.03 6.24 5.20
C TYR A 23 2.32 5.44 3.94
N THR A 24 3.16 5.99 3.04
CA THR A 24 3.47 5.35 1.76
C THR A 24 4.77 4.54 1.77
N GLY A 25 5.60 4.71 2.80
CA GLY A 25 6.85 3.96 2.97
C GLY A 25 7.96 4.36 2.00
N PHE A 26 7.88 5.52 1.33
CA PHE A 26 8.94 6.02 0.46
C PHE A 26 8.98 7.54 0.41
N VAL A 27 10.12 8.07 -0.02
CA VAL A 27 10.28 9.46 -0.43
C VAL A 27 10.69 9.54 -1.90
N THR A 28 10.27 10.59 -2.58
CA THR A 28 10.77 10.92 -3.92
C THR A 28 11.79 12.05 -3.81
N ARG A 29 12.96 11.86 -4.40
CA ARG A 29 14.04 12.84 -4.43
C ARG A 29 14.48 13.10 -5.87
N THR A 30 14.79 14.34 -6.20
CA THR A 30 15.49 14.68 -7.44
C THR A 30 16.99 14.41 -7.29
N ILE A 31 17.57 13.65 -8.21
CA ILE A 31 19.00 13.31 -8.25
C ILE A 31 19.84 14.59 -8.44
N ARG A 32 20.84 14.77 -7.59
CA ARG A 32 21.78 15.90 -7.60
C ARG A 32 23.22 15.43 -7.85
N ALA A 33 24.08 16.35 -8.22
CA ALA A 33 25.51 16.06 -8.37
C ALA A 33 26.09 15.53 -7.04
N GLY A 34 26.83 14.43 -7.11
CA GLY A 34 27.41 13.74 -5.96
C GLY A 34 26.46 12.75 -5.23
N ASP A 35 25.19 12.64 -5.63
CA ASP A 35 24.32 11.58 -5.11
C ASP A 35 24.82 10.21 -5.59
N THR A 36 24.82 9.25 -4.67
CA THR A 36 25.02 7.81 -4.94
C THR A 36 24.00 7.00 -4.18
N PHE A 37 23.66 5.82 -4.66
CA PHE A 37 22.74 4.93 -3.92
C PHE A 37 23.25 4.64 -2.51
N SER A 38 24.57 4.44 -2.34
CA SER A 38 25.16 4.17 -1.02
C SER A 38 25.04 5.35 -0.05
N ALA A 39 25.23 6.59 -0.53
CA ALA A 39 25.09 7.78 0.30
C ALA A 39 23.61 8.00 0.70
N LEU A 40 22.71 7.82 -0.27
CA LEU A 40 21.27 7.96 -0.04
C LEU A 40 20.73 6.84 0.86
N ALA A 41 21.17 5.60 0.68
CA ALA A 41 20.80 4.49 1.56
C ALA A 41 21.17 4.80 3.03
N ARG A 42 22.38 5.28 3.29
CA ARG A 42 22.80 5.71 4.64
C ARG A 42 21.97 6.89 5.17
N GLN A 43 21.69 7.88 4.32
CA GLN A 43 20.93 9.07 4.71
C GLN A 43 19.50 8.73 5.15
N TYR A 44 18.87 7.78 4.48
CA TYR A 44 17.46 7.41 4.71
C TYR A 44 17.29 6.13 5.55
N GLY A 45 18.40 5.49 5.96
CA GLY A 45 18.39 4.27 6.77
C GLY A 45 17.93 3.03 6.01
N THR A 46 17.95 3.06 4.68
CA THR A 46 17.52 1.96 3.80
C THR A 46 18.72 1.21 3.20
N SER A 47 18.48 0.24 2.32
CA SER A 47 19.54 -0.48 1.61
C SER A 47 19.71 0.01 0.17
N VAL A 48 20.91 -0.21 -0.37
CA VAL A 48 21.20 0.04 -1.80
C VAL A 48 20.30 -0.82 -2.68
N ASP A 49 20.09 -2.08 -2.30
CA ASP A 49 19.26 -3.03 -3.05
C ASP A 49 17.79 -2.59 -3.09
N ALA A 50 17.26 -2.05 -1.97
CA ALA A 50 15.92 -1.52 -1.95
C ALA A 50 15.76 -0.31 -2.88
N ILE A 51 16.76 0.58 -2.93
CA ILE A 51 16.76 1.72 -3.87
C ILE A 51 16.86 1.21 -5.32
N ALA A 52 17.74 0.26 -5.61
CA ALA A 52 17.89 -0.32 -6.94
C ALA A 52 16.60 -1.01 -7.40
N LEU A 53 15.98 -1.80 -6.52
CA LEU A 53 14.72 -2.50 -6.79
C LEU A 53 13.58 -1.53 -7.14
N ALA A 54 13.48 -0.42 -6.41
CA ALA A 54 12.46 0.61 -6.65
C ALA A 54 12.74 1.47 -7.91
N ASN A 55 13.95 1.38 -8.47
CA ASN A 55 14.39 2.18 -9.62
C ASN A 55 15.12 1.33 -10.68
N PRO A 56 14.52 0.27 -11.23
CA PRO A 56 15.20 -0.69 -12.11
C PRO A 56 15.67 -0.07 -13.44
N TYR A 57 15.21 1.13 -13.76
CA TYR A 57 15.56 1.89 -14.96
C TYR A 57 16.76 2.82 -14.78
N LEU A 58 17.34 2.88 -13.57
CA LEU A 58 18.51 3.70 -13.26
C LEU A 58 19.76 2.82 -13.19
N ASP A 59 20.84 3.32 -13.80
CA ASP A 59 22.18 2.77 -13.61
C ASP A 59 22.78 3.30 -12.32
N PRO A 60 23.08 2.48 -11.30
CA PRO A 60 23.65 2.92 -10.04
C PRO A 60 25.01 3.63 -10.17
N GLU A 61 25.79 3.27 -11.21
CA GLU A 61 27.11 3.87 -11.50
C GLU A 61 26.99 5.21 -12.23
N ARG A 62 25.82 5.49 -12.83
CA ARG A 62 25.63 6.69 -13.66
C ARG A 62 24.25 7.31 -13.46
N LEU A 63 24.06 7.94 -12.31
CA LEU A 63 22.78 8.58 -11.97
C LEU A 63 22.53 9.84 -12.80
N PRO A 64 21.42 9.90 -13.56
CA PRO A 64 21.08 11.08 -14.37
C PRO A 64 20.59 12.23 -13.50
N LEU A 65 21.27 13.36 -13.58
CA LEU A 65 20.91 14.57 -12.82
C LEU A 65 19.50 15.05 -13.19
N GLY A 66 18.77 15.54 -12.19
CA GLY A 66 17.43 16.08 -12.36
C GLY A 66 16.31 15.04 -12.47
N ARG A 67 16.62 13.75 -12.56
CA ARG A 67 15.60 12.69 -12.53
C ARG A 67 15.07 12.43 -11.12
N ALA A 68 13.82 12.00 -11.08
CA ALA A 68 13.21 11.55 -9.84
C ALA A 68 13.74 10.15 -9.46
N LEU A 69 13.99 9.97 -8.17
CA LEU A 69 14.45 8.74 -7.54
C LEU A 69 13.49 8.37 -6.42
N THR A 70 12.96 7.15 -6.43
CA THR A 70 12.18 6.59 -5.33
C THR A 70 13.14 6.01 -4.29
N ILE A 71 13.02 6.43 -3.05
CA ILE A 71 13.82 5.92 -1.93
C ILE A 71 12.88 5.24 -0.94
N PRO A 72 12.82 3.90 -0.90
CA PRO A 72 12.08 3.15 0.11
C PRO A 72 12.58 3.47 1.52
N LEU A 73 11.66 3.64 2.47
CA LEU A 73 11.99 3.77 3.89
C LEU A 73 12.18 2.38 4.53
N PRO A 74 12.92 2.26 5.65
CA PRO A 74 13.35 0.98 6.20
C PRO A 74 12.28 0.27 7.05
N PHE A 75 11.04 0.28 6.59
CA PHE A 75 9.92 -0.41 7.25
C PHE A 75 8.94 -0.97 6.21
N SER A 76 8.15 -1.97 6.60
CA SER A 76 7.06 -2.51 5.80
C SER A 76 5.99 -1.44 5.58
N VAL A 77 5.43 -1.36 4.38
CA VAL A 77 4.30 -0.47 4.09
C VAL A 77 2.95 -1.09 4.44
N THR A 78 2.96 -2.34 4.90
CA THR A 78 1.78 -3.11 5.31
C THR A 78 1.77 -3.31 6.83
N PRO A 79 1.44 -2.29 7.66
CA PRO A 79 1.35 -2.47 9.10
C PRO A 79 0.28 -3.52 9.44
N ALA A 80 0.59 -4.44 10.35
CA ALA A 80 -0.28 -5.57 10.67
C ALA A 80 -1.11 -5.39 11.95
N ASP A 81 -0.79 -4.36 12.74
CA ASP A 81 -1.27 -4.12 14.10
C ASP A 81 -2.31 -3.00 14.22
N ILE A 82 -2.78 -2.48 13.10
CA ILE A 82 -3.80 -1.42 13.07
C ILE A 82 -4.95 -1.79 12.12
N PRO A 83 -6.18 -1.33 12.40
CA PRO A 83 -7.29 -1.45 11.47
C PRO A 83 -7.02 -0.67 10.19
N TYR A 84 -7.35 -1.24 9.05
CA TYR A 84 -7.22 -0.56 7.77
C TYR A 84 -8.51 0.18 7.43
N SER A 85 -8.40 1.47 7.17
CA SER A 85 -9.44 2.22 6.48
C SER A 85 -9.23 2.16 4.96
N SER A 86 -10.25 2.50 4.19
CA SER A 86 -10.14 2.63 2.72
C SER A 86 -9.03 3.62 2.31
N ALA A 87 -8.85 4.69 3.08
CA ALA A 87 -7.79 5.67 2.87
C ALA A 87 -6.39 5.07 3.09
N LEU A 88 -6.21 4.30 4.17
CA LEU A 88 -4.95 3.61 4.45
C LEU A 88 -4.63 2.58 3.37
N ILE A 89 -5.62 1.81 2.91
CA ILE A 89 -5.45 0.88 1.78
C ILE A 89 -4.87 1.61 0.57
N GLY A 90 -5.41 2.79 0.23
CA GLY A 90 -4.90 3.60 -0.88
C GLY A 90 -3.46 4.09 -0.68
N TYR A 91 -3.02 4.37 0.54
CA TYR A 91 -1.62 4.71 0.84
C TYR A 91 -0.71 3.50 0.69
N VAL A 92 -1.09 2.36 1.25
CA VAL A 92 -0.35 1.09 1.16
C VAL A 92 -0.20 0.66 -0.29
N VAL A 93 -1.26 0.65 -1.08
CA VAL A 93 -1.23 0.29 -2.50
C VAL A 93 -0.25 1.18 -3.28
N ARG A 94 -0.27 2.49 -3.05
CA ARG A 94 0.70 3.43 -3.67
C ARG A 94 2.13 3.17 -3.21
N GLY A 95 2.31 2.85 -1.94
CA GLY A 95 3.61 2.49 -1.38
C GLY A 95 4.19 1.23 -2.00
N LEU A 96 3.38 0.19 -2.12
CA LEU A 96 3.77 -1.06 -2.79
C LEU A 96 4.14 -0.84 -4.26
N ALA A 97 3.32 -0.10 -5.01
CA ALA A 97 3.60 0.21 -6.41
C ALA A 97 4.90 1.01 -6.61
N ALA A 98 5.20 1.94 -5.70
CA ALA A 98 6.42 2.74 -5.77
C ALA A 98 7.68 1.95 -5.39
N ARG A 99 7.58 1.02 -4.44
CA ARG A 99 8.70 0.19 -3.96
C ARG A 99 8.98 -0.99 -4.88
N TYR A 100 7.96 -1.50 -5.55
CA TYR A 100 7.99 -2.74 -6.33
C TYR A 100 7.44 -2.51 -7.74
N PRO A 101 8.24 -1.95 -8.66
CA PRO A 101 7.79 -1.62 -10.02
C PRO A 101 7.33 -2.81 -10.88
N MET A 102 7.61 -4.05 -10.43
CA MET A 102 7.07 -5.26 -11.05
C MET A 102 5.60 -5.49 -10.71
N LEU A 103 5.05 -4.78 -9.71
CA LEU A 103 3.66 -4.85 -9.31
C LEU A 103 2.83 -3.86 -10.14
N ALA A 104 1.92 -4.35 -10.96
CA ALA A 104 0.96 -3.50 -11.64
C ALA A 104 -0.23 -3.22 -10.70
N VAL A 105 -0.69 -1.97 -10.65
CA VAL A 105 -1.80 -1.52 -9.80
C VAL A 105 -2.82 -0.78 -10.65
N GLY A 106 -4.11 -1.02 -10.37
CA GLY A 106 -5.22 -0.32 -11.00
C GLY A 106 -6.48 -0.35 -10.16
N GLU A 107 -7.54 0.25 -10.70
CA GLU A 107 -8.89 0.24 -10.13
C GLU A 107 -9.80 -0.55 -11.07
N PHE A 108 -10.64 -1.45 -10.54
CA PHE A 108 -11.66 -2.14 -11.33
C PHE A 108 -13.05 -1.52 -11.18
N GLY A 109 -13.18 -0.50 -10.33
CA GLY A 109 -14.43 0.24 -10.10
C GLY A 109 -14.37 1.12 -8.88
N ARG A 110 -15.55 1.57 -8.47
CA ARG A 110 -15.73 2.36 -7.25
C ARG A 110 -16.90 1.82 -6.44
N SER A 111 -16.79 1.93 -5.12
CA SER A 111 -17.85 1.59 -4.19
C SER A 111 -19.01 2.59 -4.26
N VAL A 112 -20.08 2.32 -3.52
CA VAL A 112 -21.25 3.22 -3.40
C VAL A 112 -20.86 4.60 -2.90
N LEU A 113 -19.91 4.71 -1.96
CA LEU A 113 -19.40 5.98 -1.45
C LEU A 113 -18.22 6.54 -2.27
N GLY A 114 -17.98 6.00 -3.47
CA GLY A 114 -16.98 6.49 -4.41
C GLY A 114 -15.53 6.08 -4.11
N ARG A 115 -15.29 5.16 -3.20
CA ARG A 115 -13.96 4.67 -2.86
C ARG A 115 -13.42 3.76 -3.97
N PRO A 116 -12.12 3.84 -4.31
CA PRO A 116 -11.54 3.01 -5.35
C PRO A 116 -11.52 1.53 -4.93
N LEU A 117 -11.92 0.66 -5.85
CA LEU A 117 -11.77 -0.78 -5.72
C LEU A 117 -10.45 -1.19 -6.39
N TRP A 118 -9.42 -1.30 -5.58
CA TRP A 118 -8.06 -1.57 -6.05
C TRP A 118 -7.86 -3.00 -6.50
N TYR A 119 -7.03 -3.20 -7.52
CA TYR A 119 -6.40 -4.48 -7.79
C TYR A 119 -4.89 -4.33 -7.96
N LEU A 120 -4.17 -5.38 -7.60
CA LEU A 120 -2.73 -5.51 -7.78
C LEU A 120 -2.47 -6.77 -8.58
N THR A 121 -1.56 -6.68 -9.56
CA THR A 121 -1.22 -7.83 -10.41
C THR A 121 0.28 -8.10 -10.34
N LEU A 122 0.65 -9.36 -10.09
CA LEU A 122 2.03 -9.80 -10.00
C LEU A 122 2.22 -11.09 -10.81
N GLY A 123 3.32 -11.17 -11.57
CA GLY A 123 3.61 -12.30 -12.46
C GLY A 123 3.10 -12.09 -13.88
N SER A 124 3.43 -13.03 -14.76
CA SER A 124 3.12 -12.98 -16.20
C SER A 124 2.77 -14.34 -16.78
N GLY A 125 2.55 -15.34 -15.92
CA GLY A 125 2.20 -16.69 -16.36
C GLY A 125 0.77 -16.79 -16.91
N PRO A 126 0.50 -17.80 -17.74
CA PRO A 126 -0.81 -17.95 -18.38
C PRO A 126 -1.93 -18.38 -17.42
N LYS A 127 -1.58 -18.93 -16.24
CA LYS A 127 -2.56 -19.33 -15.24
C LYS A 127 -2.93 -18.15 -14.37
N LEU A 128 -4.17 -17.70 -14.47
CA LEU A 128 -4.70 -16.63 -13.61
C LEU A 128 -5.13 -17.19 -12.26
N VAL A 129 -4.69 -16.54 -11.18
CA VAL A 129 -5.10 -16.83 -9.81
C VAL A 129 -5.60 -15.53 -9.19
N PHE A 130 -6.82 -15.56 -8.68
CA PHE A 130 -7.47 -14.40 -8.07
C PHE A 130 -7.67 -14.63 -6.58
N TYR A 131 -7.20 -13.68 -5.77
CA TYR A 131 -7.50 -13.58 -4.35
C TYR A 131 -8.19 -12.26 -4.05
N ASN A 132 -9.21 -12.29 -3.21
CA ASN A 132 -9.82 -11.08 -2.68
C ASN A 132 -9.84 -11.10 -1.15
N ALA A 133 -10.04 -9.92 -0.57
CA ALA A 133 -10.11 -9.71 0.86
C ALA A 133 -11.25 -8.75 1.19
N ALA A 134 -11.70 -8.76 2.44
CA ALA A 134 -12.78 -7.94 2.96
C ALA A 134 -14.00 -7.93 2.02
N HIS A 135 -14.52 -9.14 1.74
CA HIS A 135 -15.73 -9.31 0.97
C HIS A 135 -16.95 -8.82 1.76
N HIS A 136 -16.92 -9.01 3.06
CA HIS A 136 -17.86 -8.41 4.00
C HIS A 136 -17.11 -7.48 4.97
N ALA A 137 -17.80 -6.50 5.50
CA ALA A 137 -17.26 -5.45 6.37
C ALA A 137 -16.44 -5.98 7.56
N ASN A 138 -16.94 -7.01 8.24
CA ASN A 138 -16.32 -7.58 9.44
C ASN A 138 -15.01 -8.33 9.16
N GLU A 139 -14.71 -8.61 7.91
CA GLU A 139 -13.52 -9.35 7.48
C GLU A 139 -12.34 -8.42 7.18
N TRP A 140 -12.37 -7.17 7.67
CA TRP A 140 -11.33 -6.16 7.41
C TRP A 140 -9.91 -6.67 7.66
N ILE A 141 -9.72 -7.61 8.60
CA ILE A 141 -8.42 -8.21 8.91
C ILE A 141 -7.81 -8.98 7.73
N THR A 142 -8.60 -9.43 6.78
CA THR A 142 -8.10 -10.13 5.59
C THR A 142 -7.40 -9.18 4.62
N THR A 143 -7.69 -7.87 4.67
CA THR A 143 -7.02 -6.83 3.88
C THR A 143 -5.53 -6.70 4.20
N PRO A 144 -5.10 -6.43 5.47
CA PRO A 144 -3.68 -6.40 5.80
C PRO A 144 -3.00 -7.74 5.54
N LEU A 145 -3.66 -8.87 5.75
CA LEU A 145 -3.13 -10.19 5.44
C LEU A 145 -2.75 -10.31 3.96
N LEU A 146 -3.69 -9.96 3.06
CA LEU A 146 -3.46 -10.05 1.61
C LEU A 146 -2.40 -9.07 1.12
N LEU A 147 -2.38 -7.84 1.65
CA LEU A 147 -1.38 -6.84 1.30
C LEU A 147 0.01 -7.20 1.81
N THR A 148 0.12 -7.75 3.02
CA THR A 148 1.40 -8.25 3.58
C THR A 148 1.92 -9.42 2.75
N PHE A 149 1.06 -10.35 2.36
CA PHE A 149 1.42 -11.44 1.44
C PHE A 149 1.95 -10.89 0.11
N CYS A 150 1.30 -9.88 -0.46
CA CYS A 150 1.76 -9.21 -1.68
C CYS A 150 3.14 -8.58 -1.49
N GLU A 151 3.36 -7.84 -0.40
CA GLU A 151 4.66 -7.21 -0.10
C GLU A 151 5.77 -8.26 0.04
N GLN A 152 5.51 -9.36 0.74
CA GLN A 152 6.49 -10.45 0.90
C GLN A 152 6.84 -11.10 -0.43
N LEU A 153 5.86 -11.38 -1.30
CA LEU A 153 6.13 -11.91 -2.64
C LEU A 153 6.98 -10.96 -3.47
N CYS A 154 6.66 -9.66 -3.46
CA CYS A 154 7.43 -8.65 -4.19
C CYS A 154 8.87 -8.55 -3.68
N ALA A 155 9.07 -8.57 -2.36
CA ALA A 155 10.40 -8.54 -1.75
C ALA A 155 11.21 -9.78 -2.16
N ARG A 156 10.63 -10.98 -2.05
CA ARG A 156 11.30 -12.23 -2.45
C ARG A 156 11.58 -12.31 -3.96
N LEU A 157 10.70 -11.77 -4.78
CA LEU A 157 10.96 -11.66 -6.21
C LEU A 157 12.15 -10.72 -6.50
N GLY A 158 12.29 -9.65 -5.72
CA GLY A 158 13.36 -8.68 -5.85
C GLY A 158 14.73 -9.21 -5.44
N ASP A 159 14.81 -9.98 -4.36
CA ASP A 159 16.06 -10.59 -3.88
C ASP A 159 16.37 -11.96 -4.51
N GLY A 160 15.49 -12.42 -5.42
CA GLY A 160 15.65 -13.72 -6.11
C GLY A 160 15.43 -14.93 -5.20
N GLY A 161 14.82 -14.72 -4.03
CA GLY A 161 14.68 -15.74 -3.02
C GLY A 161 13.54 -16.72 -3.23
N ASP A 162 13.54 -17.75 -2.39
CA ASP A 162 12.49 -18.75 -2.31
C ASP A 162 11.51 -18.42 -1.19
N MET A 163 10.28 -18.89 -1.33
CA MET A 163 9.27 -18.88 -0.30
C MET A 163 8.67 -20.29 -0.19
N GLU A 164 8.69 -20.86 1.01
CA GLU A 164 8.19 -22.22 1.27
C GLU A 164 8.74 -23.28 0.29
N GLY A 165 10.03 -23.18 -0.04
CA GLY A 165 10.69 -24.10 -0.96
C GLY A 165 10.33 -23.91 -2.44
N GLN A 166 9.63 -22.83 -2.79
CA GLN A 166 9.30 -22.49 -4.17
C GLN A 166 10.09 -21.25 -4.60
N ASN A 167 10.75 -21.33 -5.74
CA ASN A 167 11.35 -20.16 -6.36
C ASN A 167 10.24 -19.23 -6.88
N ILE A 168 10.17 -18.00 -6.34
CA ILE A 168 9.08 -17.07 -6.62
C ILE A 168 9.10 -16.61 -8.08
N ARG A 169 10.27 -16.41 -8.67
CA ARG A 169 10.39 -16.03 -10.08
C ARG A 169 9.84 -17.13 -11.01
N ASP A 170 10.19 -18.39 -10.74
CA ASP A 170 9.68 -19.52 -11.49
C ASP A 170 8.17 -19.69 -11.31
N LEU A 171 7.68 -19.55 -10.09
CA LEU A 171 6.24 -19.58 -9.82
C LEU A 171 5.49 -18.51 -10.61
N LEU A 172 5.94 -17.26 -10.56
CA LEU A 172 5.30 -16.12 -11.21
C LEU A 172 5.48 -16.08 -12.74
N SER A 173 6.40 -16.88 -13.28
CA SER A 173 6.46 -17.13 -14.74
C SER A 173 5.33 -18.05 -15.23
N ARG A 174 4.76 -18.86 -14.35
CA ARG A 174 3.67 -19.81 -14.63
C ARG A 174 2.30 -19.31 -14.22
N VAL A 175 2.26 -18.35 -13.30
CA VAL A 175 1.02 -17.79 -12.72
C VAL A 175 1.01 -16.28 -12.85
N THR A 176 -0.16 -15.72 -13.04
CA THR A 176 -0.43 -14.30 -12.82
C THR A 176 -1.38 -14.18 -11.63
N LEU A 177 -0.91 -13.54 -10.56
CA LEU A 177 -1.73 -13.25 -9.40
C LEU A 177 -2.48 -11.94 -9.61
N VAL A 178 -3.78 -11.94 -9.32
CA VAL A 178 -4.60 -10.75 -9.23
C VAL A 178 -5.16 -10.67 -7.82
N LEU A 179 -4.87 -9.59 -7.11
CA LEU A 179 -5.20 -9.40 -5.70
C LEU A 179 -6.14 -8.20 -5.58
N ALA A 180 -7.33 -8.41 -5.00
CA ALA A 180 -8.28 -7.34 -4.66
C ALA A 180 -8.30 -7.17 -3.13
N PRO A 181 -7.58 -6.17 -2.57
CA PRO A 181 -7.36 -6.08 -1.12
C PRO A 181 -8.60 -5.68 -0.33
N ALA A 182 -9.62 -5.13 -0.97
CA ALA A 182 -10.90 -4.79 -0.35
C ALA A 182 -12.02 -4.79 -1.39
N VAL A 183 -12.98 -5.69 -1.23
CA VAL A 183 -14.18 -5.73 -2.07
C VAL A 183 -15.24 -4.78 -1.54
N ASP A 184 -15.33 -4.64 -0.21
CA ASP A 184 -16.24 -3.72 0.48
C ASP A 184 -15.48 -2.67 1.31
N PRO A 185 -14.87 -1.65 0.67
CA PRO A 185 -14.15 -0.60 1.37
C PRO A 185 -15.06 0.32 2.20
N ASP A 186 -16.34 0.46 1.83
CA ASP A 186 -17.33 1.24 2.58
C ASP A 186 -17.66 0.55 3.90
N GLY A 187 -17.88 -0.75 3.84
CA GLY A 187 -18.13 -1.57 5.03
C GLY A 187 -16.91 -1.62 5.96
N ILE A 188 -15.69 -1.72 5.42
CA ILE A 188 -14.46 -1.58 6.21
C ILE A 188 -14.47 -0.26 6.99
N ASP A 189 -14.70 0.86 6.33
CA ASP A 189 -14.70 2.18 6.99
C ASP A 189 -15.80 2.29 8.04
N LEU A 190 -16.95 1.62 7.84
CA LEU A 190 -18.01 1.57 8.82
C LEU A 190 -17.57 0.85 10.10
N VAL A 191 -17.04 -0.37 9.97
CA VAL A 191 -16.68 -1.22 11.13
C VAL A 191 -15.40 -0.78 11.83
N THR A 192 -14.50 -0.10 11.12
CA THR A 192 -13.28 0.46 11.71
C THR A 192 -13.44 1.88 12.24
N GLY A 193 -14.64 2.46 12.14
CA GLY A 193 -14.94 3.81 12.61
C GLY A 193 -14.33 4.93 11.74
N ALA A 194 -13.96 4.63 10.50
CA ALA A 194 -13.36 5.59 9.57
C ALA A 194 -14.40 6.37 8.75
N LEU A 195 -15.69 6.04 8.83
CA LEU A 195 -16.76 6.84 8.25
C LEU A 195 -16.97 8.13 9.06
N ASP A 196 -17.35 9.20 8.35
CA ASP A 196 -17.82 10.41 9.02
C ASP A 196 -19.15 10.17 9.78
N ALA A 197 -19.42 11.04 10.75
CA ALA A 197 -20.56 10.89 11.65
C ALA A 197 -21.92 10.95 10.92
N GLU A 198 -22.03 11.74 9.87
CA GLU A 198 -23.27 11.90 9.10
C GLU A 198 -23.58 10.62 8.31
N THR A 199 -22.59 10.09 7.58
CA THR A 199 -22.71 8.84 6.82
C THR A 199 -23.00 7.65 7.76
N THR A 200 -22.34 7.61 8.92
CA THR A 200 -22.58 6.58 9.95
C THR A 200 -24.01 6.65 10.49
N ALA A 201 -24.52 7.85 10.78
CA ALA A 201 -25.89 8.03 11.27
C ALA A 201 -26.92 7.61 10.20
N ALA A 202 -26.68 7.96 8.93
CA ALA A 202 -27.55 7.54 7.83
C ALA A 202 -27.57 6.02 7.64
N ALA A 203 -26.42 5.34 7.77
CA ALA A 203 -26.33 3.89 7.71
C ALA A 203 -27.07 3.22 8.88
N LYS A 204 -26.96 3.76 10.09
CA LYS A 204 -27.73 3.28 11.27
C LYS A 204 -29.23 3.41 11.06
N ALA A 205 -29.69 4.58 10.62
CA ALA A 205 -31.11 4.83 10.35
C ALA A 205 -31.67 3.87 9.27
N LEU A 206 -30.87 3.56 8.25
CA LEU A 206 -31.24 2.57 7.25
C LEU A 206 -31.35 1.16 7.84
N ALA A 207 -30.41 0.78 8.71
CA ALA A 207 -30.41 -0.54 9.37
C ALA A 207 -31.62 -0.78 10.26
N GLU A 208 -32.24 0.27 10.82
CA GLU A 208 -33.48 0.16 11.60
C GLU A 208 -34.64 -0.45 10.81
N ASN A 209 -34.61 -0.38 9.48
CA ASN A 209 -35.59 -1.04 8.63
C ASN A 209 -35.36 -2.55 8.47
N TYR A 210 -34.24 -3.06 9.01
CA TYR A 210 -33.82 -4.46 8.91
C TYR A 210 -33.42 -4.99 10.29
N PRO A 211 -34.37 -5.11 11.25
CA PRO A 211 -34.07 -5.38 12.65
C PRO A 211 -33.41 -6.74 12.89
N ASP A 212 -33.55 -7.67 11.96
CA ASP A 212 -32.94 -9.01 12.04
C ASP A 212 -31.45 -9.01 11.58
N ILE A 213 -30.95 -7.90 11.04
CA ILE A 213 -29.56 -7.76 10.62
C ILE A 213 -28.85 -6.87 11.66
N PRO A 214 -27.96 -7.44 12.50
CA PRO A 214 -27.27 -6.62 13.49
C PRO A 214 -26.37 -5.58 12.80
N PHE A 215 -26.54 -4.31 13.17
CA PHE A 215 -25.63 -3.26 12.74
C PHE A 215 -24.28 -3.47 13.44
N PRO A 216 -23.14 -3.34 12.72
CA PRO A 216 -21.84 -3.48 13.33
C PRO A 216 -21.66 -2.46 14.47
N SER A 217 -21.52 -2.96 15.69
CA SER A 217 -21.11 -2.17 16.84
C SER A 217 -19.58 -2.10 16.84
N GLY A 218 -19.04 -0.92 16.61
CA GLY A 218 -17.62 -0.63 16.77
C GLY A 218 -17.20 -0.62 18.22
#